data_f7061ce05baddc9fbcb71dec8e94d32c
#
_entry.id   f7061ce05baddc9fbcb71dec8e94d32c
#
_cell.length_a   1.000
_cell.length_b   1.000
_cell.length_c   1.000
_cell.angle_alpha   90.00
_cell.angle_beta   90.00
_cell.angle_gamma   90.00
#
_symmetry.space_group_name_H-M   'P 1'
#
loop_
_entity.id
_entity.type
_entity.pdbx_description
1 polymer ?
#
loop_
_entity_poly.entity_id
_entity_poly.type
_entity_poly.pdbx_seq_one_letter_code
_entity_poly.pdbx_strand_id
1 'polypeptide(L)'
;MRNGVGIKIKKIKSLIRKTIHNSETFKNNEELTNVIGWTIGLICRRMENGLETYQKDIESEFRISRSTATGLLQNMERLGYLHREVSKEDSRLKRIVLTEKSIELNKKVILTFDMVEKKLLEGFSSEEKEQLLSYLLRIEKNLEKEGDL
;
A
#
# COMPACT_ATOMS: atom_id res chain seq x y z
N MET A 1 -9.14 -13.89 -29.43
CA MET A 1 -8.61 -13.13 -28.29
C MET A 1 -8.29 -14.13 -27.17
N ARG A 2 -7.02 -14.21 -26.73
CA ARG A 2 -6.62 -15.17 -25.68
C ARG A 2 -7.23 -14.73 -24.33
N ASN A 3 -8.15 -15.55 -23.79
CA ASN A 3 -8.72 -15.38 -22.43
C ASN A 3 -7.78 -16.01 -21.38
N GLY A 4 -6.50 -15.60 -21.35
CA GLY A 4 -5.54 -16.12 -20.39
C GLY A 4 -5.73 -15.53 -18.98
N VAL A 5 -5.36 -16.30 -17.95
CA VAL A 5 -5.41 -15.88 -16.53
C VAL A 5 -4.70 -14.54 -16.32
N GLY A 6 -3.51 -14.34 -16.91
CA GLY A 6 -2.76 -13.09 -16.77
C GLY A 6 -3.50 -11.86 -17.32
N ILE A 7 -4.26 -12.03 -18.43
CA ILE A 7 -5.09 -10.93 -18.99
C ILE A 7 -6.23 -10.59 -18.03
N LYS A 8 -6.87 -11.61 -17.42
CA LYS A 8 -7.91 -11.40 -16.42
C LYS A 8 -7.39 -10.68 -15.18
N ILE A 9 -6.24 -11.11 -14.66
CA ILE A 9 -5.57 -10.45 -13.52
C ILE A 9 -5.26 -8.99 -13.84
N LYS A 10 -4.70 -8.70 -15.03
CA LYS A 10 -4.41 -7.33 -15.46
C LYS A 10 -5.68 -6.46 -15.52
N LYS A 11 -6.78 -7.01 -16.05
CA LYS A 11 -8.08 -6.31 -16.11
C LYS A 11 -8.65 -6.06 -14.72
N ILE A 12 -8.61 -7.05 -13.84
CA ILE A 12 -9.09 -6.94 -12.45
C ILE A 12 -8.28 -5.84 -11.72
N LYS A 13 -6.94 -5.88 -11.81
CA LYS A 13 -6.06 -4.84 -11.25
C LYS A 13 -6.46 -3.44 -11.70
N SER A 14 -6.75 -3.26 -13.00
CA SER A 14 -7.17 -1.98 -13.56
C SER A 14 -8.52 -1.52 -12.99
N LEU A 15 -9.48 -2.43 -12.84
CA LEU A 15 -10.80 -2.13 -12.27
C LEU A 15 -10.72 -1.78 -10.79
N ILE A 16 -9.93 -2.51 -10.01
CA ILE A 16 -9.68 -2.20 -8.60
C ILE A 16 -9.11 -0.79 -8.47
N ARG A 17 -8.05 -0.48 -9.23
CA ARG A 17 -7.44 0.85 -9.23
C ARG A 17 -8.44 1.95 -9.55
N LYS A 18 -9.28 1.75 -10.57
CA LYS A 18 -10.33 2.71 -10.96
C LYS A 18 -11.36 2.90 -9.84
N THR A 19 -11.77 1.82 -9.18
CA THR A 19 -12.73 1.86 -8.07
C THR A 19 -12.18 2.65 -6.89
N ILE A 20 -10.92 2.39 -6.51
CA ILE A 20 -10.23 3.13 -5.44
C ILE A 20 -10.14 4.62 -5.79
N HIS A 21 -9.66 4.94 -7.00
CA HIS A 21 -9.49 6.32 -7.44
C HIS A 21 -10.81 7.11 -7.50
N ASN A 22 -11.92 6.43 -7.79
CA ASN A 22 -13.26 7.03 -7.84
C ASN A 22 -13.94 7.15 -6.47
N SER A 23 -13.34 6.65 -5.39
CA SER A 23 -13.87 6.82 -4.04
C SER A 23 -13.77 8.26 -3.57
N GLU A 24 -14.66 8.66 -2.64
CA GLU A 24 -14.64 10.02 -2.07
C GLU A 24 -13.30 10.35 -1.40
N THR A 25 -12.69 9.37 -0.72
CA THR A 25 -11.39 9.56 -0.06
C THR A 25 -10.32 10.03 -1.04
N PHE A 26 -10.22 9.41 -2.21
CA PHE A 26 -9.19 9.74 -3.20
C PHE A 26 -9.59 10.94 -4.07
N LYS A 27 -10.87 11.14 -4.37
CA LYS A 27 -11.35 12.33 -5.08
C LYS A 27 -11.15 13.62 -4.28
N ASN A 28 -11.37 13.57 -2.98
CA ASN A 28 -11.23 14.74 -2.11
C ASN A 28 -9.77 15.00 -1.68
N ASN A 29 -8.84 14.13 -2.06
CA ASN A 29 -7.42 14.24 -1.81
C ASN A 29 -6.66 13.96 -3.11
N GLU A 30 -6.67 14.90 -4.05
CA GLU A 30 -6.07 14.74 -5.39
C GLU A 30 -4.58 14.39 -5.35
N GLU A 31 -3.88 14.83 -4.30
CA GLU A 31 -2.46 14.55 -4.07
C GLU A 31 -2.22 13.13 -3.53
N LEU A 32 -3.29 12.46 -3.04
CA LEU A 32 -3.20 11.11 -2.49
C LEU A 32 -3.10 10.09 -3.62
N THR A 33 -1.90 9.61 -3.88
CA THR A 33 -1.67 8.48 -4.76
C THR A 33 -1.74 7.15 -3.98
N ASN A 34 -1.91 6.04 -4.69
CA ASN A 34 -1.90 4.72 -4.05
C ASN A 34 -0.61 4.48 -3.26
N VAL A 35 0.55 4.92 -3.78
CA VAL A 35 1.84 4.73 -3.11
C VAL A 35 1.93 5.57 -1.83
N ILE A 36 1.38 6.79 -1.82
CA ILE A 36 1.31 7.62 -0.61
C ILE A 36 0.42 6.95 0.43
N GLY A 37 -0.78 6.49 0.04
CA GLY A 37 -1.70 5.78 0.94
C GLY A 37 -1.08 4.51 1.53
N TRP A 38 -0.39 3.71 0.74
CA TRP A 38 0.31 2.53 1.23
C TRP A 38 1.48 2.85 2.15
N THR A 39 2.21 3.93 1.86
CA THR A 39 3.30 4.39 2.73
C THR A 39 2.77 4.83 4.09
N ILE A 40 1.69 5.59 4.12
CA ILE A 40 1.02 5.98 5.38
C ILE A 40 0.57 4.73 6.15
N GLY A 41 -0.09 3.78 5.47
CA GLY A 41 -0.54 2.52 6.07
C GLY A 41 0.59 1.68 6.66
N LEU A 42 1.73 1.59 5.96
CA LEU A 42 2.92 0.91 6.46
C LEU A 42 3.44 1.55 7.75
N ILE A 43 3.57 2.88 7.75
CA ILE A 43 4.09 3.61 8.92
C ILE A 43 3.12 3.48 10.10
N CYS A 44 1.80 3.56 9.87
CA CYS A 44 0.79 3.33 10.91
C CYS A 44 0.92 1.94 11.54
N ARG A 45 1.02 0.88 10.74
CA ARG A 45 1.18 -0.50 11.25
C ARG A 45 2.46 -0.66 12.08
N ARG A 46 3.57 -0.08 11.64
CA ARG A 46 4.82 -0.13 12.39
C ARG A 46 4.70 0.60 13.72
N MET A 47 4.06 1.77 13.71
CA MET A 47 3.79 2.56 14.92
C MET A 47 2.90 1.82 15.92
N GLU A 48 1.85 1.14 15.47
CA GLU A 48 0.97 0.29 16.29
C GLU A 48 1.73 -0.88 16.95
N ASN A 49 2.79 -1.37 16.28
CA ASN A 49 3.68 -2.40 16.83
C ASN A 49 4.87 -1.83 17.63
N GLY A 50 4.87 -0.55 17.95
CA GLY A 50 5.93 0.10 18.71
C GLY A 50 7.26 0.24 17.96
N LEU A 51 7.25 0.14 16.63
CA LEU A 51 8.44 0.21 15.78
C LEU A 51 8.59 1.59 15.17
N GLU A 52 9.79 2.16 15.24
CA GLU A 52 10.16 3.33 14.47
C GLU A 52 10.28 2.99 12.97
N THR A 53 9.97 3.94 12.11
CA THR A 53 10.10 3.77 10.65
C THR A 53 11.22 4.65 10.12
N TYR A 54 12.05 4.05 9.29
CA TYR A 54 13.17 4.72 8.59
C TYR A 54 12.99 4.59 7.08
N GLN A 55 13.70 5.41 6.32
CA GLN A 55 13.64 5.35 4.85
C GLN A 55 13.98 3.95 4.32
N LYS A 56 14.95 3.24 4.91
CA LYS A 56 15.33 1.88 4.53
C LYS A 56 14.17 0.87 4.63
N ASP A 57 13.23 1.10 5.56
CA ASP A 57 12.06 0.23 5.70
C ASP A 57 11.11 0.42 4.52
N ILE A 58 10.97 1.66 4.03
CA ILE A 58 10.19 1.99 2.82
C ILE A 58 10.85 1.38 1.57
N GLU A 59 12.18 1.54 1.44
CA GLU A 59 12.96 0.95 0.34
C GLU A 59 12.75 -0.56 0.26
N SER A 60 12.84 -1.24 1.40
CA SER A 60 12.71 -2.69 1.51
C SER A 60 11.28 -3.17 1.23
N GLU A 61 10.28 -2.56 1.87
CA GLU A 61 8.88 -2.97 1.73
C GLU A 61 8.37 -2.83 0.29
N PHE A 62 8.71 -1.71 -0.36
CA PHE A 62 8.24 -1.46 -1.73
C PHE A 62 9.21 -1.91 -2.82
N ARG A 63 10.37 -2.47 -2.43
CA ARG A 63 11.43 -2.90 -3.36
C ARG A 63 11.81 -1.79 -4.34
N ILE A 64 11.98 -0.58 -3.83
CA ILE A 64 12.34 0.62 -4.58
C ILE A 64 13.75 1.08 -4.26
N SER A 65 14.35 1.84 -5.19
CA SER A 65 15.67 2.42 -4.99
C SER A 65 15.66 3.51 -3.91
N ARG A 66 16.83 3.77 -3.33
CA ARG A 66 17.02 4.85 -2.36
C ARG A 66 16.61 6.21 -2.91
N SER A 67 16.92 6.50 -4.17
CA SER A 67 16.54 7.76 -4.83
C SER A 67 15.03 7.89 -4.98
N THR A 68 14.34 6.80 -5.35
CA THR A 68 12.88 6.75 -5.46
C THR A 68 12.21 6.96 -4.09
N ALA A 69 12.70 6.29 -3.05
CA ALA A 69 12.21 6.48 -1.68
C ALA A 69 12.44 7.91 -1.18
N THR A 70 13.61 8.49 -1.47
CA THR A 70 13.92 9.89 -1.13
C THR A 70 12.93 10.85 -1.77
N GLY A 71 12.68 10.72 -3.07
CA GLY A 71 11.71 11.57 -3.78
C GLY A 71 10.28 11.42 -3.25
N LEU A 72 9.84 10.19 -2.98
CA LEU A 72 8.55 9.91 -2.38
C LEU A 72 8.40 10.60 -1.01
N LEU A 73 9.35 10.39 -0.12
CA LEU A 73 9.30 10.93 1.23
C LEU A 73 9.42 12.46 1.27
N GLN A 74 10.24 13.06 0.40
CA GLN A 74 10.31 14.52 0.26
C GLN A 74 8.98 15.11 -0.22
N ASN A 75 8.32 14.46 -1.19
CA ASN A 75 7.00 14.88 -1.65
C ASN A 75 5.95 14.77 -0.53
N MET A 76 5.96 13.68 0.22
CA MET A 76 5.04 13.48 1.34
C MET A 76 5.27 14.50 2.46
N GLU A 77 6.53 14.87 2.73
CA GLU A 77 6.89 15.92 3.69
C GLU A 77 6.40 17.29 3.24
N ARG A 78 6.60 17.64 1.95
CA ARG A 78 6.09 18.87 1.34
C ARG A 78 4.56 18.96 1.41
N LEU A 79 3.86 17.85 1.24
CA LEU A 79 2.39 17.76 1.32
C LEU A 79 1.85 17.73 2.76
N GLY A 80 2.73 17.71 3.76
CA GLY A 80 2.36 17.72 5.17
C GLY A 80 1.86 16.36 5.69
N TYR A 81 2.23 15.26 5.04
CA TYR A 81 1.86 13.91 5.49
C TYR A 81 2.81 13.35 6.53
N LEU A 82 4.05 13.78 6.54
CA LEU A 82 5.07 13.31 7.48
C LEU A 82 6.10 14.41 7.77
N HIS A 83 6.91 14.17 8.77
CA HIS A 83 8.15 14.90 9.06
C HIS A 83 9.21 13.94 9.57
N ARG A 84 10.44 14.43 9.68
CA ARG A 84 11.57 13.62 10.15
C ARG A 84 12.04 14.12 11.50
N GLU A 85 12.23 13.21 12.42
CA GLU A 85 12.73 13.47 13.76
C GLU A 85 13.99 12.65 14.02
N VAL A 86 14.79 13.06 15.00
CA VAL A 86 15.87 12.22 15.53
C VAL A 86 15.25 10.97 16.16
N SER A 87 15.82 9.80 15.82
CA SER A 87 15.36 8.54 16.39
C SER A 87 15.52 8.54 17.92
N LYS A 88 14.59 7.90 18.60
CA LYS A 88 14.68 7.68 20.06
C LYS A 88 15.65 6.53 20.38
N GLU A 89 15.88 5.63 19.43
CA GLU A 89 16.75 4.46 19.60
C GLU A 89 18.21 4.75 19.23
N ASP A 90 18.43 5.57 18.18
CA ASP A 90 19.77 5.96 17.72
C ASP A 90 19.78 7.40 17.21
N SER A 91 20.40 8.29 17.96
CA SER A 91 20.46 9.73 17.65
C SER A 91 21.14 10.09 16.32
N ARG A 92 21.85 9.15 15.69
CA ARG A 92 22.44 9.32 14.36
C ARG A 92 21.43 9.10 13.21
N LEU A 93 20.27 8.53 13.52
CA LEU A 93 19.24 8.21 12.55
C LEU A 93 18.08 9.18 12.64
N LYS A 94 17.41 9.40 11.52
CA LYS A 94 16.14 10.14 11.46
C LYS A 94 15.01 9.18 11.19
N ARG A 95 14.04 9.14 12.12
CA ARG A 95 12.80 8.39 11.96
C ARG A 95 11.76 9.21 11.21
N ILE A 96 10.88 8.54 10.54
CA ILE A 96 9.74 9.10 9.81
C ILE A 96 8.53 9.11 10.75
N VAL A 97 7.92 10.27 10.93
CA VAL A 97 6.77 10.45 11.81
C VAL A 97 5.60 11.01 11.00
N LEU A 98 4.44 10.37 11.10
CA LEU A 98 3.23 10.84 10.47
C LEU A 98 2.66 12.06 11.19
N THR A 99 2.07 12.97 10.42
CA THR A 99 1.26 14.05 10.95
C THR A 99 -0.14 13.54 11.35
N GLU A 100 -0.86 14.30 12.17
CA GLU A 100 -2.25 13.98 12.53
C GLU A 100 -3.15 13.89 11.29
N LYS A 101 -2.95 14.77 10.31
CA LYS A 101 -3.59 14.72 8.99
C LYS A 101 -3.48 13.33 8.34
N SER A 102 -2.29 12.74 8.38
CA SER A 102 -2.04 11.41 7.79
C SER A 102 -2.71 10.30 8.55
N ILE A 103 -2.72 10.36 9.87
CA ILE A 103 -3.36 9.36 10.72
C ILE A 103 -4.87 9.35 10.47
N GLU A 104 -5.50 10.51 10.39
CA GLU A 104 -6.93 10.62 10.07
C GLU A 104 -7.23 10.16 8.63
N LEU A 105 -6.36 10.51 7.68
CA LEU A 105 -6.49 10.07 6.30
C LEU A 105 -6.37 8.53 6.18
N ASN A 106 -5.46 7.92 6.94
CA ASN A 106 -5.29 6.47 6.96
C ASN A 106 -6.58 5.73 7.34
N LYS A 107 -7.33 6.23 8.32
CA LYS A 107 -8.64 5.66 8.69
C LYS A 107 -9.60 5.63 7.51
N LYS A 108 -9.67 6.71 6.73
CA LYS A 108 -10.52 6.81 5.54
C LYS A 108 -10.04 5.89 4.41
N VAL A 109 -8.73 5.79 4.25
CA VAL A 109 -8.11 4.88 3.27
C VAL A 109 -8.44 3.43 3.59
N ILE A 110 -8.31 3.00 4.85
CA ILE A 110 -8.67 1.64 5.30
C ILE A 110 -10.14 1.34 4.97
N LEU A 111 -11.06 2.24 5.34
CA LEU A 111 -12.48 2.08 5.03
C LEU A 111 -12.74 1.96 3.52
N THR A 112 -12.00 2.69 2.70
CA THR A 112 -12.10 2.58 1.23
C THR A 112 -11.66 1.20 0.75
N PHE A 113 -10.54 0.68 1.26
CA PHE A 113 -10.07 -0.66 0.90
C PHE A 113 -11.03 -1.75 1.37
N ASP A 114 -11.59 -1.63 2.57
CA ASP A 114 -12.60 -2.57 3.07
C ASP A 114 -13.86 -2.59 2.19
N MET A 115 -14.29 -1.42 1.71
CA MET A 115 -15.43 -1.33 0.77
C MET A 115 -15.11 -1.98 -0.58
N VAL A 116 -13.90 -1.77 -1.09
CA VAL A 116 -13.45 -2.40 -2.34
C VAL A 116 -13.37 -3.90 -2.20
N GLU A 117 -12.82 -4.40 -1.08
CA GLU A 117 -12.72 -5.82 -0.77
C GLU A 117 -14.10 -6.48 -0.70
N LYS A 118 -15.06 -5.86 0.00
CA LYS A 118 -16.45 -6.32 0.04
C LYS A 118 -17.05 -6.41 -1.36
N LYS A 119 -16.82 -5.41 -2.20
CA LYS A 119 -17.30 -5.38 -3.58
C LYS A 119 -16.66 -6.45 -4.47
N LEU A 120 -15.37 -6.70 -4.29
CA LEU A 120 -14.64 -7.76 -5.00
C LEU A 120 -15.20 -9.14 -4.73
N LEU A 121 -15.60 -9.38 -3.48
CA LEU A 121 -16.02 -10.68 -2.98
C LEU A 121 -17.54 -10.82 -2.85
N GLU A 122 -18.30 -9.89 -3.44
CA GLU A 122 -19.74 -9.95 -3.46
C GLU A 122 -20.22 -11.25 -4.16
N GLY A 123 -21.08 -12.01 -3.49
CA GLY A 123 -21.61 -13.29 -3.98
C GLY A 123 -20.72 -14.52 -3.75
N PHE A 124 -19.53 -14.35 -3.15
CA PHE A 124 -18.66 -15.47 -2.79
C PHE A 124 -19.01 -16.03 -1.40
N SER A 125 -19.05 -17.35 -1.26
CA SER A 125 -19.09 -18.00 0.05
C SER A 125 -17.75 -17.87 0.78
N SER A 126 -17.71 -18.19 2.08
CA SER A 126 -16.46 -18.20 2.85
C SER A 126 -15.45 -19.21 2.28
N GLU A 127 -15.92 -20.39 1.90
CA GLU A 127 -15.08 -21.44 1.30
C GLU A 127 -14.52 -21.00 -0.05
N GLU A 128 -15.33 -20.35 -0.89
CA GLU A 128 -14.90 -19.82 -2.18
C GLU A 128 -13.84 -18.72 -2.02
N LYS A 129 -13.96 -17.84 -1.00
CA LYS A 129 -12.96 -16.82 -0.67
C LYS A 129 -11.62 -17.45 -0.28
N GLU A 130 -11.64 -18.43 0.61
CA GLU A 130 -10.43 -19.16 1.04
C GLU A 130 -9.76 -19.85 -0.14
N GLN A 131 -10.54 -20.50 -0.99
CA GLN A 131 -10.05 -21.19 -2.17
C GLN A 131 -9.43 -20.21 -3.19
N LEU A 132 -10.11 -19.09 -3.45
CA LEU A 132 -9.58 -18.01 -4.32
C LEU A 132 -8.24 -17.49 -3.80
N LEU A 133 -8.15 -17.18 -2.51
CA LEU A 133 -6.92 -16.71 -1.89
C LEU A 133 -5.79 -17.75 -2.01
N SER A 134 -6.09 -19.03 -1.79
CA SER A 134 -5.13 -20.12 -1.97
C SER A 134 -4.57 -20.19 -3.40
N TYR A 135 -5.41 -20.00 -4.42
CA TYR A 135 -4.98 -19.98 -5.81
C TYR A 135 -4.13 -18.75 -6.14
N LEU A 136 -4.50 -17.57 -5.63
CA LEU A 136 -3.71 -16.35 -5.81
C LEU A 136 -2.32 -16.48 -5.18
N LEU A 137 -2.23 -16.99 -3.94
CA LEU A 137 -0.97 -17.25 -3.26
C LEU A 137 -0.08 -18.25 -4.03
N ARG A 138 -0.69 -19.27 -4.65
CA ARG A 138 0.06 -20.23 -5.49
C ARG A 138 0.59 -19.59 -6.75
N ILE A 139 -0.17 -18.69 -7.39
CA ILE A 139 0.28 -17.92 -8.55
C ILE A 139 1.44 -17.00 -8.16
N GLU A 140 1.33 -16.27 -7.06
CA GLU A 140 2.38 -15.40 -6.52
C GLU A 140 3.67 -16.18 -6.27
N LYS A 141 3.60 -17.30 -5.55
CA LYS A 141 4.74 -18.17 -5.28
C LYS A 141 5.41 -18.73 -6.54
N ASN A 142 4.62 -19.02 -7.58
CA ASN A 142 5.17 -19.50 -8.85
C ASN A 142 5.98 -18.40 -9.57
N LEU A 143 5.54 -17.14 -9.45
CA LEU A 143 6.24 -15.99 -10.04
C LEU A 143 7.46 -15.55 -9.22
N GLU A 144 7.44 -15.74 -7.91
CA GLU A 144 8.59 -15.43 -7.04
C GLU A 144 9.77 -16.41 -7.20
N LYS A 145 9.52 -17.62 -7.71
CA LYS A 145 10.55 -18.63 -7.95
C LYS A 145 11.42 -18.36 -9.19
N GLU A 146 11.22 -17.22 -9.86
CA GLU A 146 11.92 -16.92 -11.10
C GLU A 146 13.36 -16.45 -10.89
N GLY A 147 14.28 -17.37 -11.19
CA GLY A 147 15.61 -17.11 -11.73
C GLY A 147 15.82 -17.65 -13.13
N ASP A 148 14.79 -18.31 -13.76
CA ASP A 148 14.95 -19.04 -15.04
C ASP A 148 13.78 -18.74 -16.03
N LEU A 149 13.84 -17.58 -16.71
CA LEU A 149 13.22 -17.34 -18.02
C LEU A 149 14.22 -16.73 -18.97
#